data_5454644380e1412d538d71afb16c873a
#
_entry.id   5454644380e1412d538d71afb16c873a
#
_cell.length_a   1.000
_cell.length_b   1.000
_cell.length_c   1.000
_cell.angle_alpha   90.00
_cell.angle_beta   90.00
_cell.angle_gamma   90.00
#
_symmetry.space_group_name_H-M   'P 1'
#
loop_
_entity.id
_entity.type
_entity.pdbx_description
1 polymer ?
#
loop_
_entity_poly.entity_id
_entity_poly.type
_entity_poly.pdbx_seq_one_letter_code
_entity_poly.pdbx_strand_id
1 'polypeptide(L)'
;MSSTIFSGGGKDHALAANHSSKPLPSVPEERKRNKIISIFSGAEKGGRRKDRDKERPEISPPSDFEHTIHVGFDAVTGEFTGMPEQWARLLQTSNITKSEQKKNPQAVLDVLKFYDSTGNGRQKYLSFSSEKDGFPSGEQSPVKKTPEPSSPIKAVDDDEEDDDEEAPPPVVAPRPEHTKSVYTRPSVIDPLPPPVTSPDSEVASKATDRQRPKKGKMTDEEIMDKLRTIVSIGDPKKKYTRYEKIGQGASGTVFTAIDVATGQEVAIKQINLQKQPKKELIINEILVMKELKNPNIVNFLDSFLVGEELFVVMEYLAGGSLTDVVTETCMDEAQIAAVCRECLQALEFLHANQVIHRDIKSDNVLLGMDGSVKLTDFGFCAQITPEQSKRSTMVGTPYWMAPEVVTRKAYGPKVDIWSLGIMAIEMVEGEPPYLNENPLRALYLIATNGTPELQSPEKLSPIFRDFLSRCLEMDVEKRGGSKELLQHPFLKLAKPLSSLTPLILAAKDAMKNNR
;
A
#
# COMPACT_ATOMS: atom_id res chain seq x y z
N MET A 1 23.24 -62.12 17.81
CA MET A 1 24.66 -62.31 18.18
C MET A 1 25.18 -60.95 18.55
N SER A 2 25.45 -60.85 19.80
CA SER A 2 26.44 -60.19 20.64
C SER A 2 26.35 -58.66 20.63
N SER A 3 25.76 -58.02 21.63
CA SER A 3 26.20 -57.83 23.01
C SER A 3 27.61 -57.24 23.12
N THR A 4 27.70 -55.98 23.55
CA THR A 4 28.55 -55.66 24.71
C THR A 4 28.12 -54.33 25.38
N ILE A 5 27.82 -54.43 26.61
CA ILE A 5 27.59 -53.44 27.65
C ILE A 5 28.95 -52.93 28.14
N PHE A 6 29.11 -51.64 28.42
CA PHE A 6 29.90 -51.23 29.59
C PHE A 6 29.37 -49.93 30.23
N SER A 7 29.27 -50.05 31.52
CA SER A 7 28.78 -49.17 32.58
C SER A 7 29.88 -48.25 33.12
N GLY A 8 29.47 -47.14 33.72
CA GLY A 8 30.20 -46.50 34.80
C GLY A 8 30.29 -44.99 34.64
N GLY A 9 29.57 -44.25 35.42
CA GLY A 9 29.98 -43.76 36.72
C GLY A 9 29.90 -42.22 36.73
N GLY A 10 29.02 -41.69 37.56
CA GLY A 10 28.66 -40.29 37.69
C GLY A 10 29.77 -39.37 38.22
N LYS A 11 29.48 -38.10 38.13
CA LYS A 11 29.72 -37.10 39.19
C LYS A 11 29.01 -35.79 38.85
N ASP A 12 28.16 -35.37 39.78
CA ASP A 12 27.57 -34.05 39.89
C ASP A 12 28.64 -32.96 39.95
N HIS A 13 28.46 -31.90 39.17
CA HIS A 13 28.95 -30.58 39.53
C HIS A 13 27.99 -29.52 39.02
N ALA A 14 27.22 -28.99 39.97
CA ALA A 14 26.53 -27.73 39.84
C ALA A 14 27.54 -26.60 39.62
N LEU A 15 27.35 -25.79 38.57
CA LEU A 15 28.05 -24.54 38.41
C LEU A 15 27.05 -23.41 38.28
N ALA A 16 27.11 -22.58 39.31
CA ALA A 16 26.33 -21.37 39.50
C ALA A 16 26.53 -20.35 38.39
N ALA A 17 25.45 -19.72 37.98
CA ALA A 17 25.43 -18.55 37.10
C ALA A 17 26.03 -17.33 37.81
N ASN A 18 27.15 -16.83 37.32
CA ASN A 18 27.69 -15.52 37.70
C ASN A 18 27.29 -14.48 36.65
N HIS A 19 26.23 -13.73 36.94
CA HIS A 19 25.97 -12.45 36.33
C HIS A 19 26.82 -11.37 37.00
N SER A 20 27.96 -11.01 36.43
CA SER A 20 28.71 -9.82 36.82
C SER A 20 28.25 -8.64 35.99
N SER A 21 27.33 -7.85 36.53
CA SER A 21 27.05 -6.50 36.09
C SER A 21 28.24 -5.59 36.40
N LYS A 22 28.87 -5.02 35.36
CA LYS A 22 29.88 -3.97 35.52
C LYS A 22 29.21 -2.67 35.95
N PRO A 23 29.66 -1.98 37.01
CA PRO A 23 29.12 -0.67 37.35
C PRO A 23 29.61 0.41 36.40
N LEU A 24 28.73 1.40 36.15
CA LEU A 24 29.02 2.62 35.39
C LEU A 24 30.13 3.44 36.05
N PRO A 25 30.95 4.17 35.27
CA PRO A 25 31.99 5.04 35.81
C PRO A 25 31.36 6.24 36.53
N SER A 26 31.88 6.52 37.73
CA SER A 26 31.49 7.64 38.57
C SER A 26 31.96 8.98 38.01
N VAL A 27 31.10 9.97 38.18
CA VAL A 27 31.33 11.40 37.84
C VAL A 27 32.53 11.94 38.62
N PRO A 28 33.44 12.73 38.01
CA PRO A 28 34.55 13.32 38.76
C PRO A 28 34.07 14.47 39.67
N GLU A 29 34.42 14.42 40.95
CA GLU A 29 34.23 15.47 41.93
C GLU A 29 35.09 16.70 41.61
N GLU A 30 34.48 17.88 41.67
CA GLU A 30 35.15 19.17 41.67
C GLU A 30 36.07 19.33 42.88
N ARG A 31 37.36 19.36 42.67
CA ARG A 31 38.32 19.84 43.69
C ARG A 31 38.53 21.34 43.54
N LYS A 32 38.02 22.05 44.53
CA LYS A 32 38.44 23.44 44.86
C LYS A 32 39.95 23.48 45.13
N ARG A 33 40.67 24.30 44.40
CA ARG A 33 42.04 24.70 44.80
C ARG A 33 42.15 26.21 44.92
N ASN A 34 42.58 26.57 46.13
CA ASN A 34 42.86 27.90 46.61
C ASN A 34 44.05 28.57 45.89
N LYS A 35 43.98 29.89 45.91
CA LYS A 35 45.01 30.85 45.55
C LYS A 35 46.36 30.58 46.20
N ILE A 36 47.45 30.74 45.47
CA ILE A 36 48.70 31.25 45.99
C ILE A 36 49.24 32.28 44.98
N ILE A 37 49.44 33.47 45.50
CA ILE A 37 50.11 34.59 44.91
C ILE A 37 51.62 34.39 45.04
N SER A 38 52.38 34.61 43.98
CA SER A 38 53.80 34.89 44.10
C SER A 38 54.26 35.86 43.02
N ILE A 39 54.76 36.95 43.50
CA ILE A 39 55.35 38.10 42.84
C ILE A 39 56.78 37.70 42.40
N PHE A 40 57.19 38.06 41.19
CA PHE A 40 58.55 38.49 40.92
C PHE A 40 58.62 39.43 39.72
N SER A 41 59.21 40.58 39.96
CA SER A 41 59.53 41.68 39.06
C SER A 41 60.79 41.39 38.22
N GLY A 42 60.87 42.04 37.08
CA GLY A 42 62.17 42.32 36.44
C GLY A 42 62.18 42.51 34.94
N ALA A 43 62.21 43.81 34.59
CA ALA A 43 63.01 44.49 33.58
C ALA A 43 62.93 44.17 32.07
N GLU A 44 62.38 45.11 31.36
CA GLU A 44 62.81 45.76 30.09
C GLU A 44 63.56 44.94 29.00
N LYS A 45 62.98 44.90 27.78
CA LYS A 45 63.47 45.64 26.59
C LYS A 45 62.58 45.41 25.36
N GLY A 46 62.44 46.53 24.63
CA GLY A 46 61.53 46.81 23.55
C GLY A 46 61.54 45.87 22.35
N GLY A 47 60.39 45.79 21.73
CA GLY A 47 60.16 45.19 20.42
C GLY A 47 58.72 45.40 20.04
N ARG A 48 58.45 46.33 19.16
CA ARG A 48 57.16 46.54 18.52
C ARG A 48 56.73 45.22 17.85
N ARG A 49 55.71 44.57 18.34
CA ARG A 49 54.95 43.55 17.62
C ARG A 49 53.50 43.99 17.56
N LYS A 50 53.03 44.03 16.33
CA LYS A 50 51.64 44.28 15.97
C LYS A 50 50.72 43.38 16.76
N ASP A 51 49.73 43.94 17.43
CA ASP A 51 48.56 43.27 17.94
C ASP A 51 47.85 42.57 16.77
N ARG A 52 47.88 41.27 16.81
CA ARG A 52 46.89 40.44 16.11
C ARG A 52 45.79 40.21 17.11
N ASP A 53 44.69 40.92 16.92
CA ASP A 53 43.42 40.59 17.53
C ASP A 53 43.13 39.11 17.31
N LYS A 54 43.15 38.34 18.39
CA LYS A 54 42.61 36.99 18.41
C LYS A 54 41.11 37.16 18.38
N GLU A 55 40.54 37.16 17.19
CA GLU A 55 39.12 36.93 17.01
C GLU A 55 38.71 35.70 17.80
N ARG A 56 37.81 35.85 18.76
CA ARG A 56 37.17 34.75 19.44
C ARG A 56 36.42 33.98 18.38
N PRO A 57 36.46 32.62 18.33
CA PRO A 57 35.67 31.86 17.39
C PRO A 57 34.20 32.20 17.59
N GLU A 58 33.60 32.83 16.61
CA GLU A 58 32.17 33.08 16.55
C GLU A 58 31.50 31.74 16.34
N ILE A 59 30.73 31.30 17.32
CA ILE A 59 29.90 30.08 17.22
C ILE A 59 28.72 30.51 16.34
N SER A 60 28.70 30.04 15.10
CA SER A 60 27.56 30.22 14.22
C SER A 60 26.32 29.62 14.89
N PRO A 61 25.12 30.24 14.76
CA PRO A 61 23.89 29.62 15.20
C PRO A 61 23.73 28.26 14.51
N PRO A 62 23.22 27.24 15.21
CA PRO A 62 23.06 25.91 14.61
C PRO A 62 22.17 26.03 13.38
N SER A 63 22.75 25.76 12.20
CA SER A 63 22.04 25.55 10.97
C SER A 63 21.60 24.09 10.94
N ASP A 64 20.36 23.85 10.56
CA ASP A 64 19.70 22.54 10.48
C ASP A 64 19.12 22.01 11.81
N PHE A 65 18.18 22.76 12.39
CA PHE A 65 17.21 22.19 13.30
C PHE A 65 16.24 21.31 12.51
N GLU A 66 16.50 20.02 12.41
CA GLU A 66 15.41 19.07 12.19
C GLU A 66 14.58 19.05 13.47
N HIS A 67 13.35 19.53 13.40
CA HIS A 67 12.37 19.35 14.48
C HIS A 67 12.10 17.85 14.63
N THR A 68 12.87 17.20 15.48
CA THR A 68 12.58 15.83 15.89
C THR A 68 11.40 15.89 16.85
N ILE A 69 10.24 15.42 16.40
CA ILE A 69 9.04 15.33 17.22
C ILE A 69 9.30 14.29 18.31
N HIS A 70 9.41 14.74 19.55
CA HIS A 70 9.54 13.88 20.73
C HIS A 70 8.16 13.72 21.37
N VAL A 71 7.52 12.58 21.14
CA VAL A 71 6.27 12.21 21.81
C VAL A 71 6.59 11.18 22.89
N GLY A 72 6.32 11.49 24.15
CA GLY A 72 6.36 10.57 25.28
C GLY A 72 4.98 9.96 25.53
N PHE A 73 4.96 8.84 26.26
CA PHE A 73 3.73 8.22 26.75
C PHE A 73 3.86 8.02 28.26
N ASP A 74 2.93 8.58 29.03
CA ASP A 74 2.83 8.36 30.46
C ASP A 74 1.99 7.11 30.75
N ALA A 75 2.63 6.07 31.21
CA ALA A 75 1.96 4.79 31.53
C ALA A 75 0.98 4.89 32.70
N VAL A 76 1.11 5.90 33.58
CA VAL A 76 0.24 6.11 34.74
C VAL A 76 -1.06 6.77 34.31
N THR A 77 -0.96 7.92 33.64
CA THR A 77 -2.13 8.67 33.17
C THR A 77 -2.72 8.06 31.90
N GLY A 78 -1.91 7.37 31.09
CA GLY A 78 -2.31 6.85 29.78
C GLY A 78 -2.36 7.93 28.71
N GLU A 79 -1.64 9.03 28.88
CA GLU A 79 -1.64 10.16 27.98
C GLU A 79 -0.32 10.32 27.23
N PHE A 80 -0.40 10.85 26.01
CA PHE A 80 0.77 11.21 25.24
C PHE A 80 1.20 12.63 25.58
N THR A 81 2.51 12.83 25.84
CA THR A 81 3.12 14.12 26.10
C THR A 81 3.95 14.60 24.92
N GLY A 82 3.92 15.90 24.62
CA GLY A 82 4.67 16.46 23.48
C GLY A 82 4.08 16.10 22.10
N MET A 83 2.84 15.62 22.05
CA MET A 83 2.17 15.29 20.81
C MET A 83 1.83 16.55 20.01
N PRO A 84 2.18 16.63 18.71
CA PRO A 84 1.74 17.73 17.84
C PRO A 84 0.21 17.83 17.82
N GLU A 85 -0.31 19.07 17.73
CA GLU A 85 -1.76 19.32 17.74
C GLU A 85 -2.47 18.58 16.60
N GLN A 86 -1.85 18.52 15.42
CA GLN A 86 -2.37 17.78 14.27
C GLN A 86 -2.54 16.27 14.59
N TRP A 87 -1.57 15.66 15.28
CA TRP A 87 -1.66 14.26 15.69
C TRP A 87 -2.74 14.04 16.75
N ALA A 88 -2.88 14.98 17.70
CA ALA A 88 -3.92 14.92 18.71
C ALA A 88 -5.32 14.97 18.08
N ARG A 89 -5.54 15.84 17.08
CA ARG A 89 -6.79 15.90 16.31
C ARG A 89 -7.05 14.61 15.54
N LEU A 90 -6.06 14.09 14.83
CA LEU A 90 -6.17 12.81 14.11
C LEU A 90 -6.54 11.67 15.07
N LEU A 91 -5.90 11.62 16.23
CA LEU A 91 -6.20 10.59 17.23
C LEU A 91 -7.62 10.72 17.79
N GLN A 92 -8.11 11.93 18.00
CA GLN A 92 -9.49 12.17 18.45
C GLN A 92 -10.52 11.69 17.42
N THR A 93 -10.26 11.91 16.13
CA THR A 93 -11.18 11.51 15.04
C THR A 93 -11.06 10.04 14.65
N SER A 94 -10.03 9.35 15.12
CA SER A 94 -9.71 7.97 14.70
C SER A 94 -10.55 6.89 15.40
N ASN A 95 -11.34 7.24 16.41
CA ASN A 95 -12.05 6.27 17.26
C ASN A 95 -11.16 5.26 18.00
N ILE A 96 -9.85 5.52 18.13
CA ILE A 96 -8.95 4.72 18.95
C ILE A 96 -9.18 5.11 20.42
N THR A 97 -9.72 4.20 21.19
CA THR A 97 -10.11 4.47 22.59
C THR A 97 -8.89 4.68 23.50
N LYS A 98 -9.08 5.41 24.61
CA LYS A 98 -8.02 5.60 25.61
C LYS A 98 -7.46 4.28 26.16
N SER A 99 -8.31 3.25 26.29
CA SER A 99 -7.87 1.91 26.71
C SER A 99 -6.94 1.26 25.69
N GLU A 100 -7.26 1.36 24.39
CA GLU A 100 -6.44 0.86 23.29
C GLU A 100 -5.11 1.63 23.20
N GLN A 101 -5.15 2.96 23.36
CA GLN A 101 -3.95 3.81 23.42
C GLN A 101 -3.01 3.38 24.55
N LYS A 102 -3.56 3.08 25.73
CA LYS A 102 -2.80 2.61 26.89
C LYS A 102 -2.24 1.20 26.68
N LYS A 103 -3.00 0.33 26.01
CA LYS A 103 -2.57 -1.05 25.73
C LYS A 103 -1.41 -1.11 24.74
N ASN A 104 -1.44 -0.30 23.68
CA ASN A 104 -0.46 -0.35 22.59
C ASN A 104 -0.02 1.07 22.13
N PRO A 105 0.65 1.85 23.00
CA PRO A 105 1.03 3.22 22.68
C PRO A 105 1.99 3.32 21.49
N GLN A 106 2.88 2.35 21.32
CA GLN A 106 3.80 2.33 20.20
C GLN A 106 3.08 2.18 18.85
N ALA A 107 2.07 1.30 18.76
CA ALA A 107 1.26 1.14 17.55
C ALA A 107 0.54 2.45 17.18
N VAL A 108 0.02 3.18 18.18
CA VAL A 108 -0.58 4.50 17.97
C VAL A 108 0.43 5.48 17.37
N LEU A 109 1.65 5.53 17.92
CA LEU A 109 2.70 6.42 17.41
C LEU A 109 3.15 6.05 15.99
N ASP A 110 3.28 4.76 15.69
CA ASP A 110 3.69 4.29 14.37
C ASP A 110 2.65 4.66 13.30
N VAL A 111 1.37 4.53 13.61
CA VAL A 111 0.27 4.90 12.73
C VAL A 111 0.16 6.42 12.57
N LEU A 112 0.33 7.22 13.62
CA LEU A 112 0.36 8.69 13.53
C LEU A 112 1.53 9.19 12.68
N LYS A 113 2.71 8.59 12.83
CA LYS A 113 3.87 8.89 11.98
C LYS A 113 3.62 8.58 10.49
N PHE A 114 2.75 7.61 10.19
CA PHE A 114 2.34 7.35 8.82
C PHE A 114 1.62 8.56 8.22
N TYR A 115 0.64 9.10 8.92
CA TYR A 115 -0.10 10.27 8.47
C TYR A 115 0.77 11.52 8.33
N ASP A 116 1.71 11.73 9.24
CA ASP A 116 2.63 12.87 9.17
C ASP A 116 3.57 12.77 7.96
N SER A 117 4.09 11.57 7.67
CA SER A 117 4.93 11.35 6.49
C SER A 117 4.17 11.49 5.16
N THR A 118 2.84 11.39 5.17
CA THR A 118 1.96 11.63 4.02
C THR A 118 1.45 13.07 3.95
N GLY A 119 1.42 13.79 5.08
CA GLY A 119 0.85 15.14 5.22
C GLY A 119 1.68 16.27 4.59
N ASN A 120 2.98 16.09 4.36
CA ASN A 120 3.81 17.05 3.62
C ASN A 120 3.78 16.87 2.10
N GLY A 121 2.97 15.92 1.61
CA GLY A 121 2.67 15.72 0.20
C GLY A 121 1.18 15.41 0.09
N ARG A 122 0.37 16.43 -0.23
CA ARG A 122 -1.07 16.38 -0.46
C ARG A 122 -1.60 14.97 -0.79
N GLN A 123 -2.47 14.49 0.10
CA GLN A 123 -3.49 13.46 -0.08
C GLN A 123 -3.57 12.89 -1.51
N LYS A 124 -2.85 11.80 -1.76
CA LYS A 124 -3.04 11.00 -2.96
C LYS A 124 -3.84 9.72 -2.69
N TYR A 125 -4.10 9.40 -1.41
CA TYR A 125 -4.59 8.07 -1.01
C TYR A 125 -5.64 8.05 0.10
N LEU A 126 -6.20 9.21 0.47
CA LEU A 126 -7.23 9.30 1.49
C LEU A 126 -8.25 10.39 1.11
N SER A 127 -9.10 10.11 0.13
CA SER A 127 -10.33 10.88 -0.04
C SER A 127 -11.42 10.21 0.80
N PHE A 128 -11.63 10.70 2.02
CA PHE A 128 -12.78 10.39 2.83
C PHE A 128 -13.67 11.61 2.91
N SER A 129 -14.85 11.49 2.32
CA SER A 129 -15.96 12.36 2.63
C SER A 129 -16.64 11.81 3.87
N SER A 130 -16.41 12.46 5.01
CA SER A 130 -17.27 12.37 6.17
C SER A 130 -18.26 13.51 6.07
N GLU A 131 -19.38 13.30 5.44
CA GLU A 131 -20.56 14.15 5.67
C GLU A 131 -21.62 13.31 6.35
N LYS A 132 -21.82 13.64 7.63
CA LYS A 132 -23.03 13.35 8.36
C LYS A 132 -24.04 14.41 7.97
N ASP A 133 -25.08 14.04 7.28
CA ASP A 133 -26.33 14.77 7.30
C ASP A 133 -27.50 13.84 7.62
N GLY A 134 -28.13 14.25 8.63
CA GLY A 134 -29.39 14.07 9.29
C GLY A 134 -30.37 13.02 8.74
N PHE A 135 -30.63 12.02 9.55
CA PHE A 135 -31.85 11.23 9.47
C PHE A 135 -33.03 12.01 10.09
N PRO A 136 -34.20 11.97 9.48
CA PRO A 136 -35.44 12.03 10.23
C PRO A 136 -36.05 10.64 10.38
N SER A 137 -36.39 10.33 11.61
CA SER A 137 -37.17 9.18 12.05
C SER A 137 -38.56 9.15 11.41
N GLY A 138 -39.06 7.98 11.10
CA GLY A 138 -40.45 7.77 10.73
C GLY A 138 -40.79 6.30 10.64
N GLU A 139 -41.55 5.87 11.60
CA GLU A 139 -42.06 4.56 11.95
C GLU A 139 -42.85 3.79 10.89
N GLN A 140 -42.93 2.50 11.15
CA GLN A 140 -44.02 1.53 10.99
C GLN A 140 -43.94 0.52 9.85
N SER A 141 -43.70 -0.71 10.30
CA SER A 141 -44.14 -1.96 9.67
C SER A 141 -45.70 -2.05 9.74
N PRO A 142 -46.42 -2.87 8.94
CA PRO A 142 -46.39 -4.33 9.14
C PRO A 142 -46.71 -5.27 7.94
N VAL A 143 -46.14 -6.45 8.01
CA VAL A 143 -46.73 -7.82 7.93
C VAL A 143 -47.50 -8.32 6.69
N LYS A 144 -47.02 -9.51 6.20
CA LYS A 144 -47.71 -10.67 5.60
C LYS A 144 -48.01 -10.65 4.08
N LYS A 145 -47.52 -11.61 3.30
CA LYS A 145 -47.96 -13.02 3.21
C LYS A 145 -47.21 -13.71 2.03
N THR A 146 -46.67 -14.86 2.32
CA THR A 146 -46.44 -15.95 1.36
C THR A 146 -47.76 -16.49 0.80
N PRO A 147 -47.77 -17.08 -0.40
CA PRO A 147 -47.86 -18.55 -0.46
C PRO A 147 -47.06 -19.21 -1.61
N GLU A 148 -46.46 -20.32 -1.31
CA GLU A 148 -46.20 -21.47 -2.17
C GLU A 148 -47.54 -22.24 -2.42
N PRO A 149 -47.51 -23.37 -3.16
CA PRO A 149 -46.87 -23.86 -4.39
C PRO A 149 -47.87 -24.47 -5.40
N SER A 150 -47.42 -24.93 -6.55
CA SER A 150 -47.92 -26.19 -7.13
C SER A 150 -47.31 -26.50 -8.50
N SER A 151 -46.64 -27.64 -8.56
CA SER A 151 -46.42 -28.39 -9.81
C SER A 151 -47.75 -29.03 -10.26
N PRO A 152 -47.91 -29.43 -11.53
CA PRO A 152 -47.70 -30.83 -11.80
C PRO A 152 -47.04 -31.18 -13.16
N ILE A 153 -46.41 -32.31 -13.12
CA ILE A 153 -45.89 -33.23 -14.15
C ILE A 153 -46.87 -33.48 -15.29
N LYS A 154 -46.38 -33.51 -16.53
CA LYS A 154 -46.74 -34.56 -17.53
C LYS A 154 -45.62 -34.73 -18.54
N ALA A 155 -45.26 -35.98 -18.73
CA ALA A 155 -44.33 -36.54 -19.68
C ALA A 155 -44.95 -36.68 -21.08
N VAL A 156 -44.03 -37.06 -22.02
CA VAL A 156 -44.20 -37.76 -23.32
C VAL A 156 -43.93 -36.81 -24.48
N ASP A 157 -43.09 -37.00 -25.46
CA ASP A 157 -42.44 -38.13 -26.11
C ASP A 157 -41.22 -37.65 -26.92
N ASP A 158 -40.37 -38.58 -27.28
CA ASP A 158 -39.18 -38.48 -28.12
C ASP A 158 -39.43 -37.81 -29.49
N ASP A 159 -38.49 -36.93 -29.90
CA ASP A 159 -37.99 -36.88 -31.27
C ASP A 159 -36.57 -36.25 -31.21
N GLU A 160 -35.59 -37.04 -31.65
CA GLU A 160 -34.19 -36.65 -31.82
C GLU A 160 -34.09 -35.65 -33.01
N GLU A 161 -33.80 -34.41 -32.73
CA GLU A 161 -33.10 -33.52 -33.66
C GLU A 161 -31.91 -32.93 -32.92
N ASP A 162 -30.68 -33.26 -33.39
CA ASP A 162 -29.41 -32.67 -33.02
C ASP A 162 -29.40 -31.19 -33.39
N ASP A 163 -29.90 -30.35 -32.51
CA ASP A 163 -29.57 -28.92 -32.46
C ASP A 163 -28.54 -28.71 -31.34
N ASP A 164 -27.33 -28.35 -31.71
CA ASP A 164 -26.31 -27.80 -30.81
C ASP A 164 -26.86 -26.51 -30.14
N GLU A 165 -27.83 -26.64 -29.26
CA GLU A 165 -28.21 -25.57 -28.35
C GLU A 165 -27.10 -25.41 -27.30
N GLU A 166 -26.30 -24.38 -27.53
CA GLU A 166 -25.34 -23.84 -26.58
C GLU A 166 -26.09 -23.62 -25.23
N ALA A 167 -25.76 -24.41 -24.22
CA ALA A 167 -26.41 -24.36 -22.91
C ALA A 167 -26.44 -22.88 -22.43
N PRO A 168 -27.58 -22.39 -21.92
CA PRO A 168 -27.67 -21.01 -21.46
C PRO A 168 -26.57 -20.73 -20.45
N PRO A 169 -25.93 -19.56 -20.52
CA PRO A 169 -24.82 -19.22 -19.63
C PRO A 169 -25.27 -19.35 -18.17
N PRO A 170 -24.39 -19.85 -17.28
CA PRO A 170 -24.75 -20.07 -15.88
C PRO A 170 -25.27 -18.80 -15.26
N VAL A 171 -26.42 -18.88 -14.59
CA VAL A 171 -27.04 -17.75 -13.91
C VAL A 171 -26.11 -17.28 -12.80
N VAL A 172 -25.55 -16.09 -12.96
CA VAL A 172 -24.70 -15.45 -11.95
C VAL A 172 -25.59 -14.86 -10.86
N ALA A 173 -25.42 -15.30 -9.61
CA ALA A 173 -26.12 -14.72 -8.49
C ALA A 173 -25.57 -13.29 -8.20
N PRO A 174 -26.42 -12.25 -8.23
CA PRO A 174 -25.99 -10.92 -7.81
C PRO A 174 -25.65 -10.93 -6.33
N ARG A 175 -24.68 -10.11 -5.94
CA ARG A 175 -24.33 -9.97 -4.53
C ARG A 175 -25.52 -9.38 -3.75
N PRO A 176 -25.94 -10.00 -2.63
CA PRO A 176 -27.04 -9.48 -1.81
C PRO A 176 -26.77 -8.05 -1.35
N GLU A 177 -27.77 -7.16 -1.40
CA GLU A 177 -27.63 -5.73 -1.08
C GLU A 177 -26.98 -5.47 0.28
N HIS A 178 -27.30 -6.28 1.31
CA HIS A 178 -26.73 -6.15 2.65
C HIS A 178 -25.25 -6.57 2.74
N THR A 179 -24.68 -7.16 1.71
CA THR A 179 -23.27 -7.56 1.61
C THR A 179 -22.52 -6.74 0.55
N LYS A 180 -23.22 -5.83 -0.15
CA LYS A 180 -22.55 -4.90 -1.06
C LYS A 180 -21.74 -3.90 -0.26
N SER A 181 -20.47 -3.80 -0.58
CA SER A 181 -19.60 -2.80 0.01
C SER A 181 -20.11 -1.37 -0.28
N VAL A 182 -20.04 -0.50 0.71
CA VAL A 182 -20.23 0.97 0.54
C VAL A 182 -18.98 1.57 -0.13
N TYR A 183 -18.07 0.74 -0.62
CA TYR A 183 -16.89 1.15 -1.37
C TYR A 183 -17.32 1.70 -2.73
N THR A 184 -17.85 2.93 -2.70
CA THR A 184 -18.04 3.71 -3.91
C THR A 184 -16.64 4.10 -4.43
N ARG A 185 -16.38 3.87 -5.72
CA ARG A 185 -15.23 4.47 -6.41
C ARG A 185 -15.13 5.92 -5.98
N PRO A 186 -13.92 6.46 -5.69
CA PRO A 186 -13.80 7.86 -5.33
C PRO A 186 -14.41 8.71 -6.44
N SER A 187 -15.61 9.17 -6.22
CA SER A 187 -16.25 10.20 -7.03
C SER A 187 -15.34 11.41 -6.97
N VAL A 188 -15.09 12.03 -8.10
CA VAL A 188 -14.31 13.25 -8.23
C VAL A 188 -14.86 14.27 -7.22
N ILE A 189 -14.15 14.48 -6.13
CA ILE A 189 -14.45 15.55 -5.19
C ILE A 189 -13.63 16.75 -5.64
N ASP A 190 -14.30 17.82 -5.97
CA ASP A 190 -13.70 19.12 -6.26
C ASP A 190 -12.78 19.55 -5.10
N PRO A 191 -11.59 20.09 -5.40
CA PRO A 191 -10.67 20.51 -4.36
C PRO A 191 -11.25 21.72 -3.60
N LEU A 192 -11.34 21.59 -2.27
CA LEU A 192 -11.61 22.71 -1.37
C LEU A 192 -10.66 23.87 -1.63
N PRO A 193 -11.12 25.11 -1.57
CA PRO A 193 -10.30 26.29 -1.79
C PRO A 193 -9.17 26.37 -0.74
N PRO A 194 -7.97 26.86 -1.12
CA PRO A 194 -6.85 26.96 -0.20
C PRO A 194 -7.13 27.96 0.92
N PRO A 195 -6.60 27.73 2.14
CA PRO A 195 -6.69 28.70 3.21
C PRO A 195 -5.94 29.98 2.80
N VAL A 196 -6.57 31.12 3.04
CA VAL A 196 -6.03 32.45 2.78
C VAL A 196 -4.80 32.65 3.67
N THR A 197 -3.63 32.72 3.06
CA THR A 197 -2.40 33.16 3.74
C THR A 197 -2.30 34.67 3.61
N SER A 198 -2.20 35.34 4.75
CA SER A 198 -1.86 36.76 4.84
C SER A 198 -0.42 37.00 4.36
N PRO A 199 -0.15 38.12 3.68
CA PRO A 199 1.18 38.40 3.21
C PRO A 199 1.99 39.11 4.32
N ASP A 200 3.20 38.61 4.62
CA ASP A 200 4.31 39.49 4.95
C ASP A 200 5.66 38.78 5.03
N SER A 201 6.59 39.47 4.41
CA SER A 201 8.06 39.53 4.56
C SER A 201 8.91 38.64 3.63
N GLU A 202 9.23 39.21 2.47
CA GLU A 202 10.49 39.00 1.76
C GLU A 202 11.66 39.54 2.58
N VAL A 203 12.69 38.72 2.79
CA VAL A 203 14.08 39.23 2.87
C VAL A 203 15.00 38.20 2.21
N ALA A 204 15.60 38.65 1.12
CA ALA A 204 16.64 37.94 0.40
C ALA A 204 17.96 37.96 1.19
N SER A 205 18.63 36.80 1.29
CA SER A 205 20.06 36.76 1.50
C SER A 205 20.69 35.57 0.77
N LYS A 206 21.51 35.92 -0.24
CA LYS A 206 22.44 35.01 -0.91
C LYS A 206 23.58 34.67 0.07
N ALA A 207 23.80 33.40 0.31
CA ALA A 207 25.04 32.89 0.84
C ALA A 207 25.42 31.59 0.13
N THR A 208 26.56 31.63 -0.53
CA THR A 208 27.25 30.50 -1.15
C THR A 208 27.75 29.56 -0.05
N ASP A 209 27.29 28.32 -0.05
CA ASP A 209 27.82 27.29 0.84
C ASP A 209 28.25 26.04 0.05
N ARG A 210 29.45 25.57 0.36
CA ARG A 210 30.04 24.36 -0.19
C ARG A 210 29.50 23.17 0.58
N GLN A 211 28.56 22.43 -0.01
CA GLN A 211 27.97 21.25 0.59
C GLN A 211 28.64 19.94 0.11
N ARG A 212 28.89 19.06 1.06
CA ARG A 212 29.15 17.63 0.86
C ARG A 212 27.93 17.00 0.17
N PRO A 213 28.08 16.09 -0.79
CA PRO A 213 26.94 15.54 -1.53
C PRO A 213 26.14 14.56 -0.66
N LYS A 214 25.07 15.04 -0.05
CA LYS A 214 23.87 14.19 0.22
C LYS A 214 23.37 13.76 -1.16
N LYS A 215 23.07 12.46 -1.37
CA LYS A 215 22.36 11.99 -2.58
C LYS A 215 21.11 12.88 -2.73
N GLY A 216 21.21 13.92 -3.55
CA GLY A 216 20.21 14.95 -3.69
C GLY A 216 18.96 14.35 -4.32
N LYS A 217 17.77 14.80 -3.89
CA LYS A 217 16.55 14.63 -4.68
C LYS A 217 16.84 15.21 -6.06
N MET A 218 16.48 14.46 -7.12
CA MET A 218 16.55 14.97 -8.48
C MET A 218 15.72 16.23 -8.59
N THR A 219 16.25 17.24 -9.27
CA THR A 219 15.50 18.44 -9.59
C THR A 219 14.40 18.14 -10.61
N ASP A 220 13.39 18.99 -10.71
CA ASP A 220 12.33 18.83 -11.69
C ASP A 220 12.87 18.81 -13.13
N GLU A 221 13.93 19.58 -13.41
CA GLU A 221 14.60 19.60 -14.71
C GLU A 221 15.31 18.27 -15.00
N GLU A 222 16.05 17.73 -14.04
CA GLU A 222 16.70 16.42 -14.17
C GLU A 222 15.68 15.29 -14.39
N ILE A 223 14.52 15.38 -13.74
CA ILE A 223 13.42 14.43 -13.93
C ILE A 223 12.86 14.53 -15.34
N MET A 224 12.60 15.75 -15.83
CA MET A 224 12.10 15.97 -17.18
C MET A 224 13.09 15.50 -18.24
N ASP A 225 14.38 15.76 -18.06
CA ASP A 225 15.42 15.30 -18.98
C ASP A 225 15.50 13.77 -19.00
N LYS A 226 15.43 13.13 -17.84
CA LYS A 226 15.39 11.68 -17.74
C LYS A 226 14.14 11.10 -18.40
N LEU A 227 12.96 11.71 -18.23
CA LEU A 227 11.75 11.29 -18.91
C LEU A 227 11.92 11.39 -20.44
N ARG A 228 12.48 12.47 -20.96
CA ARG A 228 12.75 12.63 -22.40
C ARG A 228 13.64 11.53 -22.99
N THR A 229 14.53 10.92 -22.17
CA THR A 229 15.38 9.83 -22.64
C THR A 229 14.67 8.48 -22.72
N ILE A 230 13.55 8.30 -21.99
CA ILE A 230 12.86 6.99 -21.88
C ILE A 230 11.54 6.94 -22.68
N VAL A 231 10.95 8.08 -23.01
CA VAL A 231 9.71 8.16 -23.79
C VAL A 231 9.99 8.18 -25.30
N SER A 232 8.99 7.79 -26.08
CA SER A 232 9.04 7.90 -27.55
C SER A 232 8.88 9.35 -27.99
N ILE A 233 9.54 9.70 -29.11
CA ILE A 233 9.44 11.02 -29.72
C ILE A 233 8.19 11.06 -30.60
N GLY A 234 7.34 12.05 -30.41
CA GLY A 234 6.14 12.27 -31.23
C GLY A 234 4.95 12.77 -30.44
N ASP A 235 3.85 12.92 -31.15
CA ASP A 235 2.56 13.31 -30.58
C ASP A 235 1.64 12.08 -30.54
N PRO A 236 1.19 11.63 -29.37
CA PRO A 236 0.31 10.48 -29.23
C PRO A 236 -1.01 10.66 -30.00
N LYS A 237 -1.50 11.91 -30.17
CA LYS A 237 -2.74 12.20 -30.89
C LYS A 237 -2.65 11.94 -32.42
N LYS A 238 -1.42 11.80 -32.95
CA LYS A 238 -1.21 11.38 -34.34
C LYS A 238 -1.21 9.87 -34.52
N LYS A 239 -0.79 9.14 -33.47
CA LYS A 239 -0.70 7.68 -33.48
C LYS A 239 -1.99 7.02 -32.99
N TYR A 240 -2.69 7.65 -32.05
CA TYR A 240 -3.92 7.13 -31.45
C TYR A 240 -5.09 8.07 -31.73
N THR A 241 -6.26 7.48 -31.99
CA THR A 241 -7.51 8.20 -32.29
C THR A 241 -8.67 7.69 -31.45
N ARG A 242 -9.84 8.33 -31.52
CA ARG A 242 -11.06 7.95 -30.81
C ARG A 242 -10.85 7.85 -29.30
N TYR A 243 -10.29 8.90 -28.72
CA TYR A 243 -10.12 8.98 -27.27
C TYR A 243 -11.48 9.00 -26.56
N GLU A 244 -11.74 8.02 -25.74
CA GLU A 244 -12.90 7.96 -24.85
C GLU A 244 -12.42 7.89 -23.39
N LYS A 245 -12.88 8.81 -22.54
CA LYS A 245 -12.53 8.83 -21.14
C LYS A 245 -13.22 7.69 -20.39
N ILE A 246 -12.45 6.79 -19.79
CA ILE A 246 -12.96 5.64 -19.02
C ILE A 246 -12.72 5.77 -17.52
N GLY A 247 -11.82 6.67 -17.09
CA GLY A 247 -11.55 6.84 -15.66
C GLY A 247 -10.79 8.14 -15.38
N GLN A 248 -10.87 8.55 -14.11
CA GLN A 248 -10.07 9.64 -13.57
C GLN A 248 -9.66 9.28 -12.15
N GLY A 249 -8.37 9.31 -11.90
CA GLY A 249 -7.79 9.04 -10.58
C GLY A 249 -6.86 10.17 -10.13
N ALA A 250 -6.30 10.02 -8.94
CA ALA A 250 -5.35 10.98 -8.38
C ALA A 250 -4.08 11.13 -9.22
N SER A 251 -3.70 10.08 -9.96
CA SER A 251 -2.50 10.07 -10.83
C SER A 251 -2.74 10.62 -12.23
N GLY A 252 -4.00 10.78 -12.68
CA GLY A 252 -4.30 11.27 -14.01
C GLY A 252 -5.63 10.78 -14.54
N THR A 253 -5.87 11.01 -15.83
CA THR A 253 -7.06 10.57 -16.54
C THR A 253 -6.72 9.37 -17.43
N VAL A 254 -7.60 8.37 -17.48
CA VAL A 254 -7.44 7.19 -18.33
C VAL A 254 -8.45 7.26 -19.47
N PHE A 255 -7.95 7.02 -20.68
CA PHE A 255 -8.75 6.96 -21.91
C PHE A 255 -8.57 5.59 -22.55
N THR A 256 -9.59 5.12 -23.29
CA THR A 256 -9.38 4.19 -24.40
C THR A 256 -9.08 4.97 -25.67
N ALA A 257 -8.35 4.37 -26.59
CA ALA A 257 -8.07 4.92 -27.91
C ALA A 257 -7.78 3.78 -28.89
N ILE A 258 -7.80 4.09 -30.18
CA ILE A 258 -7.46 3.14 -31.26
C ILE A 258 -6.09 3.51 -31.84
N ASP A 259 -5.17 2.56 -31.89
CA ASP A 259 -3.91 2.69 -32.63
C ASP A 259 -4.22 2.73 -34.12
N VAL A 260 -3.86 3.81 -34.79
CA VAL A 260 -4.17 4.03 -36.22
C VAL A 260 -3.50 3.01 -37.13
N ALA A 261 -2.32 2.53 -36.75
CA ALA A 261 -1.55 1.61 -37.58
C ALA A 261 -2.04 0.17 -37.50
N THR A 262 -2.46 -0.25 -36.28
CA THR A 262 -2.85 -1.66 -36.02
C THR A 262 -4.35 -1.87 -35.92
N GLY A 263 -5.13 -0.79 -35.70
CA GLY A 263 -6.56 -0.87 -35.37
C GLY A 263 -6.83 -1.39 -33.95
N GLN A 264 -5.80 -1.65 -33.16
CA GLN A 264 -5.91 -2.19 -31.80
C GLN A 264 -6.41 -1.14 -30.82
N GLU A 265 -7.32 -1.54 -29.94
CA GLU A 265 -7.76 -0.72 -28.82
C GLU A 265 -6.69 -0.74 -27.72
N VAL A 266 -6.38 0.44 -27.17
CA VAL A 266 -5.37 0.65 -26.15
C VAL A 266 -5.93 1.48 -25.01
N ALA A 267 -5.33 1.36 -23.83
CA ALA A 267 -5.56 2.25 -22.69
C ALA A 267 -4.43 3.30 -22.61
N ILE A 268 -4.80 4.57 -22.42
CA ILE A 268 -3.85 5.68 -22.32
C ILE A 268 -4.06 6.41 -21.00
N LYS A 269 -3.07 6.35 -20.11
CA LYS A 269 -3.04 7.09 -18.85
C LYS A 269 -2.34 8.43 -19.08
N GLN A 270 -3.09 9.53 -19.03
CA GLN A 270 -2.58 10.89 -19.16
C GLN A 270 -2.30 11.46 -17.77
N ILE A 271 -1.06 11.84 -17.50
CA ILE A 271 -0.56 12.28 -16.21
C ILE A 271 -0.02 13.69 -16.34
N ASN A 272 -0.58 14.64 -15.57
CA ASN A 272 -0.01 15.98 -15.46
C ASN A 272 1.13 15.97 -14.44
N LEU A 273 2.37 16.21 -14.90
CA LEU A 273 3.58 16.12 -14.08
C LEU A 273 3.67 17.25 -13.04
N GLN A 274 3.12 18.44 -13.31
CA GLN A 274 3.13 19.54 -12.33
C GLN A 274 2.31 19.20 -11.08
N LYS A 275 1.19 18.45 -11.27
CA LYS A 275 0.31 18.04 -10.19
C LYS A 275 0.83 16.83 -9.39
N GLN A 276 1.96 16.24 -9.81
CA GLN A 276 2.50 15.04 -9.16
C GLN A 276 3.50 15.40 -8.06
N PRO A 277 3.26 15.01 -6.81
CA PRO A 277 4.13 15.36 -5.68
C PRO A 277 5.47 14.61 -5.68
N LYS A 278 5.55 13.45 -6.34
CA LYS A 278 6.74 12.59 -6.40
C LYS A 278 6.96 12.11 -7.83
N LYS A 279 7.44 13.01 -8.69
CA LYS A 279 7.66 12.74 -10.12
C LYS A 279 8.65 11.61 -10.39
N GLU A 280 9.64 11.40 -9.52
CA GLU A 280 10.60 10.30 -9.64
C GLU A 280 9.96 8.90 -9.59
N LEU A 281 8.79 8.74 -8.94
CA LEU A 281 8.08 7.46 -8.91
C LEU A 281 7.52 7.10 -10.29
N ILE A 282 7.15 8.08 -11.09
CA ILE A 282 6.62 7.87 -12.44
C ILE A 282 7.71 7.31 -13.36
N ILE A 283 8.95 7.80 -13.24
CA ILE A 283 10.08 7.26 -13.98
C ILE A 283 10.25 5.78 -13.68
N ASN A 284 10.21 5.42 -12.38
CA ASN A 284 10.34 4.04 -11.94
C ASN A 284 9.19 3.17 -12.46
N GLU A 285 7.95 3.68 -12.44
CA GLU A 285 6.76 3.00 -12.98
C GLU A 285 6.96 2.65 -14.45
N ILE A 286 7.36 3.64 -15.27
CA ILE A 286 7.59 3.43 -16.72
C ILE A 286 8.71 2.42 -16.96
N LEU A 287 9.84 2.55 -16.27
CA LEU A 287 10.98 1.65 -16.44
C LEU A 287 10.62 0.21 -16.08
N VAL A 288 9.95 0.01 -14.94
CA VAL A 288 9.49 -1.31 -14.49
C VAL A 288 8.52 -1.90 -15.51
N MET A 289 7.51 -1.15 -15.95
CA MET A 289 6.53 -1.64 -16.93
C MET A 289 7.15 -1.93 -18.30
N LYS A 290 8.15 -1.15 -18.71
CA LYS A 290 8.83 -1.30 -19.99
C LYS A 290 9.70 -2.56 -20.06
N GLU A 291 10.37 -2.88 -18.95
CA GLU A 291 11.29 -4.01 -18.86
C GLU A 291 10.57 -5.33 -18.53
N LEU A 292 9.53 -5.28 -17.71
CA LEU A 292 8.87 -6.47 -17.19
C LEU A 292 7.66 -6.84 -18.05
N LYS A 293 7.81 -7.84 -18.90
CA LYS A 293 6.75 -8.43 -19.75
C LYS A 293 6.33 -9.78 -19.19
N ASN A 294 5.04 -9.92 -18.86
CA ASN A 294 4.47 -11.17 -18.35
C ASN A 294 2.99 -11.27 -18.74
N PRO A 295 2.45 -12.46 -19.05
CA PRO A 295 1.03 -12.64 -19.41
C PRO A 295 0.05 -12.11 -18.36
N ASN A 296 0.43 -12.11 -17.08
CA ASN A 296 -0.39 -11.67 -15.95
C ASN A 296 -0.08 -10.24 -15.48
N ILE A 297 0.62 -9.46 -16.30
CA ILE A 297 0.91 -8.05 -16.07
C ILE A 297 0.39 -7.24 -17.25
N VAL A 298 -0.26 -6.11 -16.97
CA VAL A 298 -0.71 -5.19 -18.02
C VAL A 298 0.47 -4.74 -18.88
N ASN A 299 0.39 -5.01 -20.16
CA ASN A 299 1.50 -4.80 -21.08
C ASN A 299 1.68 -3.32 -21.39
N PHE A 300 2.86 -2.78 -21.12
CA PHE A 300 3.28 -1.45 -21.58
C PHE A 300 3.54 -1.50 -23.10
N LEU A 301 2.96 -0.57 -23.84
CA LEU A 301 3.11 -0.46 -25.29
C LEU A 301 4.01 0.70 -25.67
N ASP A 302 3.74 1.91 -25.13
CA ASP A 302 4.48 3.12 -25.50
C ASP A 302 4.34 4.20 -24.42
N SER A 303 5.13 5.28 -24.52
CA SER A 303 4.94 6.48 -23.71
C SER A 303 5.39 7.72 -24.45
N PHE A 304 4.74 8.86 -24.20
CA PHE A 304 5.03 10.13 -24.86
C PHE A 304 5.02 11.26 -23.83
N LEU A 305 5.84 12.28 -24.06
CA LEU A 305 5.87 13.49 -23.27
C LEU A 305 5.55 14.68 -24.17
N VAL A 306 4.40 15.33 -23.93
CA VAL A 306 3.96 16.51 -24.66
C VAL A 306 3.82 17.66 -23.67
N GLY A 307 4.76 18.62 -23.72
CA GLY A 307 4.85 19.65 -22.69
C GLY A 307 5.09 19.04 -21.33
N GLU A 308 4.15 19.23 -20.39
CA GLU A 308 4.19 18.70 -19.03
C GLU A 308 3.24 17.52 -18.83
N GLU A 309 2.63 17.03 -19.88
CA GLU A 309 1.73 15.89 -19.86
C GLU A 309 2.45 14.63 -20.36
N LEU A 310 2.42 13.61 -19.53
CA LEU A 310 2.94 12.29 -19.83
C LEU A 310 1.79 11.38 -20.21
N PHE A 311 1.91 10.71 -21.35
CA PHE A 311 0.98 9.71 -21.86
C PHE A 311 1.65 8.34 -21.76
N VAL A 312 1.07 7.44 -20.98
CA VAL A 312 1.51 6.05 -20.86
C VAL A 312 0.48 5.17 -21.57
N VAL A 313 0.91 4.50 -22.63
CA VAL A 313 0.05 3.65 -23.46
C VAL A 313 0.26 2.20 -23.06
N MET A 314 -0.83 1.49 -22.81
CA MET A 314 -0.82 0.11 -22.39
C MET A 314 -1.95 -0.67 -23.05
N GLU A 315 -1.89 -1.99 -23.00
CA GLU A 315 -2.99 -2.83 -23.46
C GLU A 315 -4.29 -2.49 -22.72
N TYR A 316 -5.40 -2.58 -23.42
CA TYR A 316 -6.72 -2.37 -22.85
C TYR A 316 -7.36 -3.71 -22.50
N LEU A 317 -7.88 -3.83 -21.29
CA LEU A 317 -8.65 -4.98 -20.83
C LEU A 317 -10.11 -4.58 -20.65
N ALA A 318 -10.94 -5.08 -21.55
CA ALA A 318 -12.34 -4.65 -21.67
C ALA A 318 -13.24 -5.17 -20.55
N GLY A 319 -12.80 -6.16 -19.74
CA GLY A 319 -13.56 -6.72 -18.63
C GLY A 319 -13.68 -5.79 -17.41
N GLY A 320 -12.87 -4.73 -17.31
CA GLY A 320 -12.86 -3.80 -16.17
C GLY A 320 -11.99 -4.27 -15.03
N SER A 321 -12.21 -3.75 -13.83
CA SER A 321 -11.46 -4.14 -12.63
C SER A 321 -12.08 -5.34 -11.92
N LEU A 322 -11.26 -6.08 -11.16
CA LEU A 322 -11.76 -7.14 -10.29
C LEU A 322 -12.70 -6.58 -9.21
N THR A 323 -12.51 -5.32 -8.78
CA THR A 323 -13.42 -4.64 -7.85
C THR A 323 -14.86 -4.60 -8.39
N ASP A 324 -15.03 -4.36 -9.70
CA ASP A 324 -16.36 -4.32 -10.32
C ASP A 324 -17.08 -5.68 -10.18
N VAL A 325 -16.34 -6.77 -10.34
CA VAL A 325 -16.87 -8.14 -10.18
C VAL A 325 -17.14 -8.44 -8.70
N VAL A 326 -16.21 -8.10 -7.81
CA VAL A 326 -16.32 -8.38 -6.37
C VAL A 326 -17.51 -7.65 -5.74
N THR A 327 -17.77 -6.41 -6.15
CA THR A 327 -18.86 -5.60 -5.58
C THR A 327 -20.24 -6.02 -6.07
N GLU A 328 -20.36 -6.50 -7.30
CA GLU A 328 -21.66 -6.79 -7.91
C GLU A 328 -22.04 -8.27 -7.91
N THR A 329 -21.05 -9.18 -7.80
CA THR A 329 -21.27 -10.62 -7.93
C THR A 329 -20.66 -11.41 -6.77
N CYS A 330 -21.10 -12.65 -6.59
CA CYS A 330 -20.49 -13.62 -5.68
C CYS A 330 -19.62 -14.60 -6.46
N MET A 331 -18.34 -14.67 -6.14
CA MET A 331 -17.40 -15.62 -6.70
C MET A 331 -17.40 -16.92 -5.90
N ASP A 332 -17.33 -18.07 -6.58
CA ASP A 332 -17.06 -19.34 -5.90
C ASP A 332 -15.55 -19.55 -5.63
N GLU A 333 -15.22 -20.47 -4.72
CA GLU A 333 -13.82 -20.71 -4.34
C GLU A 333 -12.91 -21.11 -5.50
N ALA A 334 -13.44 -21.79 -6.51
CA ALA A 334 -12.66 -22.23 -7.66
C ALA A 334 -12.39 -21.07 -8.65
N GLN A 335 -13.28 -20.08 -8.72
CA GLN A 335 -13.06 -18.81 -9.43
C GLN A 335 -12.06 -17.94 -8.67
N ILE A 336 -12.17 -17.85 -7.34
CA ILE A 336 -11.21 -17.15 -6.48
C ILE A 336 -9.82 -17.80 -6.63
N ALA A 337 -9.74 -19.13 -6.63
CA ALA A 337 -8.49 -19.85 -6.85
C ALA A 337 -7.87 -19.54 -8.22
N ALA A 338 -8.69 -19.37 -9.28
CA ALA A 338 -8.21 -18.98 -10.60
C ALA A 338 -7.57 -17.58 -10.58
N VAL A 339 -8.25 -16.60 -9.99
CA VAL A 339 -7.71 -15.24 -9.85
C VAL A 339 -6.42 -15.23 -9.00
N CYS A 340 -6.43 -15.92 -7.85
CA CYS A 340 -5.25 -16.02 -6.98
C CYS A 340 -4.06 -16.67 -7.71
N ARG A 341 -4.31 -17.69 -8.53
CA ARG A 341 -3.25 -18.35 -9.33
C ARG A 341 -2.61 -17.37 -10.31
N GLU A 342 -3.40 -16.66 -11.09
CA GLU A 342 -2.90 -15.70 -12.07
C GLU A 342 -2.14 -14.53 -11.40
N CYS A 343 -2.66 -14.01 -10.29
CA CYS A 343 -1.96 -12.98 -9.50
C CYS A 343 -0.64 -13.50 -8.92
N LEU A 344 -0.62 -14.75 -8.42
CA LEU A 344 0.62 -15.36 -7.91
C LEU A 344 1.66 -15.60 -8.99
N GLN A 345 1.25 -15.93 -10.22
CA GLN A 345 2.17 -16.03 -11.36
C GLN A 345 2.83 -14.68 -11.66
N ALA A 346 2.04 -13.59 -11.63
CA ALA A 346 2.59 -12.24 -11.76
C ALA A 346 3.53 -11.89 -10.61
N LEU A 347 3.16 -12.18 -9.37
CA LEU A 347 3.98 -11.90 -8.19
C LEU A 347 5.26 -12.72 -8.17
N GLU A 348 5.22 -13.99 -8.56
CA GLU A 348 6.43 -14.82 -8.68
C GLU A 348 7.41 -14.21 -9.68
N PHE A 349 6.91 -13.79 -10.85
CA PHE A 349 7.72 -13.13 -11.86
C PHE A 349 8.32 -11.80 -11.34
N LEU A 350 7.52 -10.95 -10.67
CA LEU A 350 8.00 -9.68 -10.11
C LEU A 350 9.06 -9.92 -9.03
N HIS A 351 8.79 -10.84 -8.10
CA HIS A 351 9.70 -11.16 -6.99
C HIS A 351 11.01 -11.78 -7.47
N ALA A 352 10.97 -12.64 -8.50
CA ALA A 352 12.15 -13.19 -9.16
C ALA A 352 13.01 -12.09 -9.83
N ASN A 353 12.38 -11.03 -10.33
CA ASN A 353 13.04 -9.84 -10.87
C ASN A 353 13.31 -8.76 -9.80
N GLN A 354 13.22 -9.11 -8.52
CA GLN A 354 13.52 -8.22 -7.39
C GLN A 354 12.63 -6.98 -7.32
N VAL A 355 11.39 -7.08 -7.77
CA VAL A 355 10.38 -6.03 -7.70
C VAL A 355 9.29 -6.42 -6.70
N ILE A 356 8.97 -5.50 -5.78
CA ILE A 356 7.83 -5.60 -4.88
C ILE A 356 6.75 -4.65 -5.40
N HIS A 357 5.52 -5.14 -5.57
CA HIS A 357 4.40 -4.33 -6.10
C HIS A 357 3.88 -3.31 -5.09
N ARG A 358 3.63 -3.74 -3.84
CA ARG A 358 3.23 -2.93 -2.68
C ARG A 358 1.82 -2.33 -2.68
N ASP A 359 1.01 -2.59 -3.71
CA ASP A 359 -0.39 -2.15 -3.76
C ASP A 359 -1.29 -3.20 -4.43
N ILE A 360 -1.20 -4.45 -3.96
CA ILE A 360 -2.06 -5.54 -4.41
C ILE A 360 -3.44 -5.38 -3.77
N LYS A 361 -4.47 -5.25 -4.62
CA LYS A 361 -5.90 -5.13 -4.29
C LYS A 361 -6.74 -5.32 -5.54
N SER A 362 -8.03 -5.52 -5.40
CA SER A 362 -8.93 -5.77 -6.53
C SER A 362 -8.96 -4.63 -7.56
N ASP A 363 -8.79 -3.36 -7.14
CA ASP A 363 -8.71 -2.21 -8.05
C ASP A 363 -7.55 -2.30 -9.04
N ASN A 364 -6.46 -2.96 -8.64
CA ASN A 364 -5.23 -3.09 -9.40
C ASN A 364 -5.12 -4.44 -10.13
N VAL A 365 -6.23 -5.15 -10.25
CA VAL A 365 -6.38 -6.36 -11.07
C VAL A 365 -7.38 -6.06 -12.18
N LEU A 366 -6.94 -6.12 -13.43
CA LEU A 366 -7.78 -5.93 -14.60
C LEU A 366 -8.12 -7.26 -15.27
N LEU A 367 -9.30 -7.32 -15.85
CA LEU A 367 -9.88 -8.53 -16.44
C LEU A 367 -10.09 -8.33 -17.96
N GLY A 368 -9.74 -9.35 -18.73
CA GLY A 368 -10.13 -9.45 -20.13
C GLY A 368 -11.54 -10.05 -20.25
N MET A 369 -12.23 -9.83 -21.38
CA MET A 369 -13.53 -10.45 -21.63
C MET A 369 -13.45 -11.96 -21.79
N ASP A 370 -12.28 -12.49 -22.06
CA ASP A 370 -11.93 -13.92 -22.08
C ASP A 370 -11.68 -14.52 -20.67
N GLY A 371 -11.78 -13.69 -19.62
CA GLY A 371 -11.46 -14.05 -18.25
C GLY A 371 -9.98 -13.92 -17.88
N SER A 372 -9.11 -13.43 -18.77
CA SER A 372 -7.71 -13.18 -18.44
C SER A 372 -7.56 -12.20 -17.29
N VAL A 373 -6.55 -12.41 -16.44
CA VAL A 373 -6.32 -11.67 -15.19
C VAL A 373 -4.93 -11.07 -15.22
N LYS A 374 -4.83 -9.74 -15.05
CA LYS A 374 -3.54 -9.02 -15.11
C LYS A 374 -3.41 -7.96 -14.03
N LEU A 375 -2.22 -7.89 -13.40
CA LEU A 375 -1.86 -6.83 -12.45
C LEU A 375 -1.54 -5.53 -13.17
N THR A 376 -1.91 -4.40 -12.56
CA THR A 376 -1.65 -3.05 -13.05
C THR A 376 -1.24 -2.11 -11.91
N ASP A 377 -0.94 -0.86 -12.24
CA ASP A 377 -0.54 0.23 -11.33
C ASP A 377 0.77 -0.03 -10.56
N PHE A 378 1.89 0.10 -11.26
CA PHE A 378 3.24 -0.06 -10.74
C PHE A 378 3.81 1.21 -10.07
N GLY A 379 2.98 2.23 -9.82
CA GLY A 379 3.39 3.51 -9.22
C GLY A 379 3.98 3.40 -7.81
N PHE A 380 3.70 2.31 -7.12
CA PHE A 380 4.25 2.01 -5.79
C PHE A 380 5.37 0.99 -5.79
N CYS A 381 5.75 0.42 -6.92
CA CYS A 381 6.77 -0.61 -6.97
C CYS A 381 8.10 -0.18 -6.36
N ALA A 382 8.77 -1.13 -5.75
CA ALA A 382 10.14 -0.96 -5.28
C ALA A 382 11.03 -2.04 -5.85
N GLN A 383 12.11 -1.61 -6.49
CA GLN A 383 13.17 -2.52 -6.87
C GLN A 383 14.09 -2.73 -5.68
N ILE A 384 14.32 -3.99 -5.27
CA ILE A 384 15.31 -4.37 -4.27
C ILE A 384 16.63 -4.70 -4.95
N THR A 385 17.73 -4.39 -4.27
CA THR A 385 19.08 -4.75 -4.73
C THR A 385 19.77 -5.62 -3.69
N PRO A 386 20.84 -6.34 -4.02
CA PRO A 386 21.59 -7.13 -3.03
C PRO A 386 22.04 -6.30 -1.81
N GLU A 387 22.39 -5.02 -2.04
CA GLU A 387 22.83 -4.10 -0.98
C GLU A 387 21.64 -3.53 -0.18
N GLN A 388 20.45 -3.52 -0.75
CA GLN A 388 19.22 -3.02 -0.16
C GLN A 388 18.07 -4.01 -0.35
N SER A 389 18.22 -5.19 0.24
CA SER A 389 17.26 -6.31 0.14
C SER A 389 15.93 -6.08 0.87
N LYS A 390 15.85 -5.06 1.72
CA LYS A 390 14.64 -4.72 2.49
C LYS A 390 14.27 -3.25 2.32
N ARG A 391 12.98 -2.96 2.43
CA ARG A 391 12.40 -1.61 2.41
C ARG A 391 11.80 -1.28 3.77
N SER A 392 11.68 0.02 4.07
CA SER A 392 11.01 0.52 5.27
C SER A 392 10.04 1.66 4.96
N THR A 393 9.85 1.95 3.67
CA THR A 393 8.95 3.00 3.21
C THR A 393 7.52 2.52 3.33
N MET A 394 6.68 3.28 4.03
CA MET A 394 5.27 2.97 4.18
C MET A 394 4.50 3.53 2.97
N VAL A 395 4.04 2.65 2.10
CA VAL A 395 3.25 2.95 0.89
C VAL A 395 2.27 1.82 0.63
N GLY A 396 1.20 2.10 -0.11
CA GLY A 396 0.11 1.19 -0.42
C GLY A 396 -1.22 1.70 0.12
N THR A 397 -2.27 0.94 -0.07
CA THR A 397 -3.63 1.24 0.41
C THR A 397 -3.82 0.63 1.81
N PRO A 398 -4.25 1.41 2.83
CA PRO A 398 -4.23 1.00 4.23
C PRO A 398 -4.78 -0.40 4.52
N TYR A 399 -5.97 -0.72 4.03
CA TYR A 399 -6.69 -1.96 4.38
C TYR A 399 -6.00 -3.25 3.89
N TRP A 400 -5.18 -3.17 2.84
CA TRP A 400 -4.42 -4.31 2.27
C TRP A 400 -2.97 -4.39 2.76
N MET A 401 -2.51 -3.42 3.60
CA MET A 401 -1.12 -3.38 4.07
C MET A 401 -0.79 -4.52 5.02
N ALA A 402 0.40 -5.07 4.88
CA ALA A 402 0.96 -6.03 5.83
C ALA A 402 1.33 -5.36 7.17
N PRO A 403 1.22 -6.07 8.32
CA PRO A 403 1.54 -5.50 9.64
C PRO A 403 2.97 -4.94 9.76
N GLU A 404 3.95 -5.58 9.13
CA GLU A 404 5.33 -5.10 9.11
C GLU A 404 5.50 -3.78 8.33
N VAL A 405 4.65 -3.51 7.33
CA VAL A 405 4.62 -2.21 6.64
C VAL A 405 4.06 -1.14 7.56
N VAL A 406 2.95 -1.43 8.23
CA VAL A 406 2.29 -0.50 9.16
C VAL A 406 3.19 -0.17 10.35
N THR A 407 3.87 -1.16 10.91
CA THR A 407 4.80 -0.99 12.04
C THR A 407 6.20 -0.53 11.62
N ARG A 408 6.39 -0.15 10.33
CA ARG A 408 7.65 0.37 9.77
C ARG A 408 8.87 -0.53 9.98
N LYS A 409 8.67 -1.82 10.09
CA LYS A 409 9.75 -2.79 10.09
C LYS A 409 10.35 -2.91 8.69
N ALA A 410 11.56 -3.41 8.61
CA ALA A 410 12.18 -3.73 7.33
C ALA A 410 11.43 -4.91 6.67
N TYR A 411 10.90 -4.71 5.46
CA TYR A 411 10.07 -5.68 4.77
C TYR A 411 10.60 -6.04 3.37
N GLY A 412 10.15 -7.15 2.85
CA GLY A 412 10.49 -7.70 1.54
C GLY A 412 9.26 -8.09 0.71
N PRO A 413 9.44 -8.93 -0.32
CA PRO A 413 8.38 -9.32 -1.27
C PRO A 413 7.13 -9.95 -0.64
N LYS A 414 7.26 -10.59 0.52
CA LYS A 414 6.13 -11.26 1.20
C LYS A 414 5.03 -10.31 1.69
N VAL A 415 5.22 -8.98 1.61
CA VAL A 415 4.13 -8.02 1.84
C VAL A 415 3.04 -8.11 0.76
N ASP A 416 3.42 -8.40 -0.49
CA ASP A 416 2.47 -8.61 -1.58
C ASP A 416 1.63 -9.87 -1.36
N ILE A 417 2.19 -10.89 -0.72
CA ILE A 417 1.49 -12.13 -0.35
C ILE A 417 0.42 -11.87 0.70
N TRP A 418 0.74 -11.04 1.72
CA TRP A 418 -0.26 -10.59 2.68
C TRP A 418 -1.41 -9.87 1.98
N SER A 419 -1.10 -8.90 1.13
CA SER A 419 -2.10 -8.14 0.39
C SER A 419 -2.96 -9.03 -0.52
N LEU A 420 -2.37 -10.08 -1.14
CA LEU A 420 -3.11 -11.10 -1.89
C LEU A 420 -4.09 -11.87 -0.98
N GLY A 421 -3.69 -12.22 0.23
CA GLY A 421 -4.57 -12.86 1.22
C GLY A 421 -5.76 -11.97 1.59
N ILE A 422 -5.53 -10.67 1.79
CA ILE A 422 -6.61 -9.69 2.04
C ILE A 422 -7.51 -9.56 0.81
N MET A 423 -6.96 -9.54 -0.41
CA MET A 423 -7.75 -9.52 -1.65
C MET A 423 -8.58 -10.82 -1.82
N ALA A 424 -8.07 -11.96 -1.36
CA ALA A 424 -8.85 -13.20 -1.36
C ALA A 424 -10.04 -13.13 -0.38
N ILE A 425 -9.88 -12.50 0.79
CA ILE A 425 -11.01 -12.20 1.70
C ILE A 425 -11.98 -11.24 1.03
N GLU A 426 -11.48 -10.19 0.38
CA GLU A 426 -12.28 -9.23 -0.38
C GLU A 426 -13.16 -9.93 -1.44
N MET A 427 -12.63 -10.91 -2.17
CA MET A 427 -13.39 -11.70 -3.15
C MET A 427 -14.51 -12.53 -2.51
N VAL A 428 -14.31 -13.03 -1.29
CA VAL A 428 -15.33 -13.76 -0.51
C VAL A 428 -16.39 -12.84 0.04
N GLU A 429 -15.95 -11.81 0.79
CA GLU A 429 -16.82 -10.98 1.64
C GLU A 429 -17.35 -9.74 0.91
N GLY A 430 -16.77 -9.37 -0.24
CA GLY A 430 -17.12 -8.19 -1.03
C GLY A 430 -16.34 -6.94 -0.64
N GLU A 431 -15.62 -6.97 0.46
CA GLU A 431 -14.80 -5.86 0.96
C GLU A 431 -13.60 -6.39 1.77
N PRO A 432 -12.49 -5.62 1.84
CA PRO A 432 -11.38 -5.98 2.72
C PRO A 432 -11.77 -5.80 4.18
N PRO A 433 -11.09 -6.50 5.12
CA PRO A 433 -11.27 -6.29 6.55
C PRO A 433 -11.07 -4.82 6.95
N TYR A 434 -11.87 -4.35 7.91
CA TYR A 434 -11.82 -3.00 8.48
C TYR A 434 -12.19 -1.85 7.51
N LEU A 435 -12.78 -2.12 6.35
CA LEU A 435 -13.13 -1.06 5.37
C LEU A 435 -14.05 -0.01 5.98
N ASN A 436 -14.97 -0.41 6.87
CA ASN A 436 -15.92 0.47 7.55
C ASN A 436 -15.28 1.29 8.70
N GLU A 437 -14.02 1.03 9.01
CA GLU A 437 -13.29 1.77 10.03
C GLU A 437 -12.56 2.98 9.43
N ASN A 438 -12.36 4.01 10.25
CA ASN A 438 -11.46 5.09 9.87
C ASN A 438 -10.06 4.51 9.53
N PRO A 439 -9.40 4.95 8.46
CA PRO A 439 -8.12 4.38 8.02
C PRO A 439 -7.04 4.35 9.09
N LEU A 440 -6.98 5.37 9.96
CA LEU A 440 -6.03 5.37 11.08
C LEU A 440 -6.34 4.23 12.05
N ARG A 441 -7.64 4.00 12.32
CA ARG A 441 -8.10 2.89 13.14
C ARG A 441 -7.83 1.55 12.47
N ALA A 442 -8.12 1.43 11.17
CA ALA A 442 -7.81 0.21 10.41
C ALA A 442 -6.32 -0.16 10.50
N LEU A 443 -5.41 0.80 10.29
CA LEU A 443 -3.98 0.60 10.44
C LEU A 443 -3.60 0.18 11.87
N TYR A 444 -4.23 0.80 12.89
CA TYR A 444 -4.02 0.39 14.28
C TYR A 444 -4.46 -1.06 14.52
N LEU A 445 -5.63 -1.47 14.00
CA LEU A 445 -6.14 -2.83 14.12
C LEU A 445 -5.23 -3.83 13.40
N ILE A 446 -4.75 -3.52 12.21
CA ILE A 446 -3.76 -4.34 11.48
C ILE A 446 -2.48 -4.52 12.29
N ALA A 447 -1.98 -3.43 12.90
CA ALA A 447 -0.75 -3.48 13.70
C ALA A 447 -0.90 -4.27 15.02
N THR A 448 -2.11 -4.35 15.59
CA THR A 448 -2.36 -4.91 16.93
C THR A 448 -3.03 -6.26 16.91
N ASN A 449 -3.96 -6.52 15.97
CA ASN A 449 -4.71 -7.77 15.91
C ASN A 449 -4.00 -8.82 15.04
N GLY A 450 -3.19 -8.37 14.07
CA GLY A 450 -2.53 -9.26 13.12
C GLY A 450 -3.49 -9.83 12.09
N THR A 451 -3.51 -11.17 11.93
CA THR A 451 -4.38 -11.86 10.98
C THR A 451 -5.85 -11.51 11.25
N PRO A 452 -6.58 -10.98 10.25
CA PRO A 452 -7.98 -10.59 10.44
C PRO A 452 -8.88 -11.82 10.62
N GLU A 453 -9.97 -11.63 11.36
CA GLU A 453 -11.03 -12.63 11.48
C GLU A 453 -11.93 -12.59 10.25
N LEU A 454 -12.35 -13.77 9.77
CA LEU A 454 -13.32 -13.91 8.69
C LEU A 454 -14.74 -13.74 9.28
N GLN A 455 -15.66 -13.15 8.51
CA GLN A 455 -17.06 -12.97 8.95
C GLN A 455 -17.79 -14.33 9.05
N SER A 456 -17.49 -15.28 8.16
CA SER A 456 -18.16 -16.59 8.10
C SER A 456 -17.16 -17.69 7.75
N PRO A 457 -16.20 -18.02 8.62
CA PRO A 457 -15.14 -18.98 8.32
C PRO A 457 -15.67 -20.41 8.07
N GLU A 458 -16.85 -20.74 8.61
CA GLU A 458 -17.51 -22.03 8.42
C GLU A 458 -17.99 -22.26 6.99
N LYS A 459 -18.18 -21.20 6.20
CA LYS A 459 -18.59 -21.31 4.79
C LYS A 459 -17.42 -21.63 3.87
N LEU A 460 -16.18 -21.46 4.35
CA LEU A 460 -14.99 -21.70 3.55
C LEU A 460 -14.50 -23.14 3.72
N SER A 461 -14.05 -23.73 2.62
CA SER A 461 -13.42 -25.05 2.65
C SER A 461 -12.15 -25.04 3.52
N PRO A 462 -11.81 -26.19 4.14
CA PRO A 462 -10.57 -26.27 4.93
C PRO A 462 -9.32 -25.92 4.13
N ILE A 463 -9.31 -26.26 2.85
CA ILE A 463 -8.17 -26.03 1.95
C ILE A 463 -8.02 -24.53 1.61
N PHE A 464 -9.11 -23.79 1.48
CA PHE A 464 -9.07 -22.35 1.27
C PHE A 464 -8.64 -21.62 2.55
N ARG A 465 -9.15 -22.05 3.71
CA ARG A 465 -8.69 -21.52 5.02
C ARG A 465 -7.19 -21.75 5.25
N ASP A 466 -6.64 -22.90 4.84
CA ASP A 466 -5.20 -23.15 4.91
C ASP A 466 -4.42 -22.19 4.00
N PHE A 467 -4.89 -21.97 2.76
CA PHE A 467 -4.30 -21.00 1.85
C PHE A 467 -4.27 -19.58 2.45
N LEU A 468 -5.40 -19.12 3.01
CA LEU A 468 -5.49 -17.81 3.68
C LEU A 468 -4.54 -17.73 4.87
N SER A 469 -4.46 -18.77 5.69
CA SER A 469 -3.55 -18.79 6.86
C SER A 469 -2.08 -18.67 6.46
N ARG A 470 -1.69 -19.26 5.32
CA ARG A 470 -0.31 -19.15 4.80
C ARG A 470 -0.01 -17.78 4.18
N CYS A 471 -1.02 -17.14 3.58
CA CYS A 471 -0.88 -15.77 3.08
C CYS A 471 -0.82 -14.75 4.22
N LEU A 472 -1.63 -14.95 5.27
CA LEU A 472 -1.83 -14.00 6.38
C LEU A 472 -1.08 -14.40 7.65
N GLU A 473 0.03 -15.12 7.50
CA GLU A 473 0.93 -15.44 8.62
C GLU A 473 1.66 -14.18 9.09
N MET A 474 1.62 -13.94 10.40
CA MET A 474 2.25 -12.79 11.04
C MET A 474 3.79 -12.86 11.01
N ASP A 475 4.32 -14.07 11.19
CA ASP A 475 5.76 -14.30 11.09
C ASP A 475 6.16 -14.33 9.61
N VAL A 476 6.81 -13.26 9.16
CA VAL A 476 7.22 -13.08 7.75
C VAL A 476 8.06 -14.26 7.24
N GLU A 477 8.87 -14.85 8.09
CA GLU A 477 9.72 -16.00 7.69
C GLU A 477 8.88 -17.25 7.43
N LYS A 478 7.78 -17.44 8.18
CA LYS A 478 6.82 -18.55 7.99
C LYS A 478 5.76 -18.28 6.94
N ARG A 479 5.47 -17.00 6.66
CA ARG A 479 4.52 -16.65 5.59
C ARG A 479 4.96 -17.27 4.28
N GLY A 480 4.04 -17.87 3.52
CA GLY A 480 4.30 -18.45 2.22
C GLY A 480 4.93 -17.46 1.24
N GLY A 481 5.85 -17.90 0.41
CA GLY A 481 6.35 -17.14 -0.73
C GLY A 481 5.52 -17.41 -1.99
N SER A 482 5.62 -16.54 -3.02
CA SER A 482 4.85 -16.69 -4.26
C SER A 482 5.07 -18.08 -4.93
N LYS A 483 6.33 -18.51 -5.04
CA LYS A 483 6.69 -19.81 -5.62
C LYS A 483 6.14 -20.99 -4.83
N GLU A 484 6.14 -20.91 -3.51
CA GLU A 484 5.60 -21.96 -2.63
C GLU A 484 4.08 -22.03 -2.77
N LEU A 485 3.39 -20.89 -2.71
CA LEU A 485 1.94 -20.82 -2.78
C LEU A 485 1.38 -21.23 -4.14
N LEU A 486 2.14 -21.06 -5.24
CA LEU A 486 1.77 -21.60 -6.55
C LEU A 486 1.63 -23.14 -6.55
N GLN A 487 2.22 -23.84 -5.58
CA GLN A 487 2.06 -25.30 -5.41
C GLN A 487 0.94 -25.67 -4.45
N HIS A 488 0.25 -24.67 -3.87
CA HIS A 488 -0.77 -24.92 -2.86
C HIS A 488 -1.97 -25.69 -3.44
N PRO A 489 -2.52 -26.69 -2.72
CA PRO A 489 -3.65 -27.49 -3.20
C PRO A 489 -4.88 -26.67 -3.56
N PHE A 490 -5.14 -25.53 -2.90
CA PHE A 490 -6.23 -24.62 -3.23
C PHE A 490 -6.21 -24.18 -4.69
N LEU A 491 -5.03 -23.86 -5.23
CA LEU A 491 -4.91 -23.41 -6.62
C LEU A 491 -5.15 -24.52 -7.66
N LYS A 492 -5.13 -25.78 -7.25
CA LYS A 492 -5.51 -26.91 -8.12
C LYS A 492 -7.01 -27.01 -8.34
N LEU A 493 -7.80 -26.33 -7.50
CA LEU A 493 -9.26 -26.21 -7.66
C LEU A 493 -9.65 -25.14 -8.68
N ALA A 494 -8.68 -24.35 -9.18
CA ALA A 494 -8.95 -23.25 -10.08
C ALA A 494 -9.70 -23.69 -11.34
N LYS A 495 -10.86 -23.09 -11.57
CA LYS A 495 -11.62 -23.22 -12.80
C LYS A 495 -10.85 -22.62 -13.99
N PRO A 496 -11.21 -22.99 -15.23
CA PRO A 496 -10.75 -22.27 -16.42
C PRO A 496 -11.10 -20.78 -16.32
N LEU A 497 -10.24 -19.93 -16.85
CA LEU A 497 -10.42 -18.45 -16.78
C LEU A 497 -11.73 -18.00 -17.45
N SER A 498 -12.20 -18.70 -18.46
CA SER A 498 -13.51 -18.46 -19.09
C SER A 498 -14.69 -18.50 -18.11
N SER A 499 -14.54 -19.16 -16.95
CA SER A 499 -15.55 -19.14 -15.89
C SER A 499 -15.75 -17.78 -15.22
N LEU A 500 -14.82 -16.83 -15.44
CA LEU A 500 -14.94 -15.46 -14.96
C LEU A 500 -15.77 -14.57 -15.91
N THR A 501 -15.90 -14.96 -17.19
CA THR A 501 -16.63 -14.16 -18.20
C THR A 501 -18.09 -13.88 -17.80
N PRO A 502 -18.88 -14.82 -17.29
CA PRO A 502 -20.25 -14.53 -16.84
C PRO A 502 -20.29 -13.50 -15.70
N LEU A 503 -19.34 -13.56 -14.75
CA LEU A 503 -19.24 -12.58 -13.64
C LEU A 503 -18.91 -11.18 -14.18
N ILE A 504 -17.98 -11.10 -15.14
CA ILE A 504 -17.58 -9.84 -15.78
C ILE A 504 -18.79 -9.21 -16.50
N LEU A 505 -19.55 -10.00 -17.25
CA LEU A 505 -20.73 -9.52 -17.95
C LEU A 505 -21.80 -9.04 -16.97
N ALA A 506 -22.10 -9.81 -15.93
CA ALA A 506 -23.06 -9.43 -14.90
C ALA A 506 -22.67 -8.12 -14.19
N ALA A 507 -21.40 -7.95 -13.83
CA ALA A 507 -20.89 -6.73 -13.22
C ALA A 507 -21.04 -5.52 -14.17
N LYS A 508 -20.70 -5.68 -15.46
CA LYS A 508 -20.86 -4.63 -16.48
C LYS A 508 -22.32 -4.22 -16.68
N ASP A 509 -23.23 -5.15 -16.64
CA ASP A 509 -24.67 -4.88 -16.79
C ASP A 509 -25.23 -4.19 -15.56
N ALA A 510 -24.84 -4.62 -14.35
CA ALA A 510 -25.21 -3.92 -13.11
C ALA A 510 -24.72 -2.46 -13.10
N MET A 511 -23.49 -2.22 -13.55
CA MET A 511 -22.93 -0.85 -13.64
C MET A 511 -23.61 0.02 -14.70
N LYS A 512 -24.12 -0.55 -15.80
CA LYS A 512 -24.90 0.19 -16.80
C LYS A 512 -26.26 0.60 -16.26
N ASN A 513 -26.89 -0.27 -15.46
CA ASN A 513 -28.21 -0.01 -14.88
C ASN A 513 -28.18 1.01 -13.72
N ASN A 514 -26.99 1.24 -13.12
CA ASN A 514 -26.78 2.19 -12.02
C ASN A 514 -26.31 3.59 -12.50
N ARG A 515 -26.17 3.80 -13.83
CA ARG A 515 -25.84 5.09 -14.48
C ARG A 515 -27.08 5.73 -15.05
#